data_ef861aa5b7bb8a28fe68e08a00f0a103
#
_entry.id   ef861aa5b7bb8a28fe68e08a00f0a103
#
_cell.length_a   1.000
_cell.length_b   1.000
_cell.length_c   1.000
_cell.angle_alpha   90.00
_cell.angle_beta   90.00
_cell.angle_gamma   90.00
#
_symmetry.space_group_name_H-M   'P 1'
#
loop_
_entity.id
_entity.type
_entity.pdbx_description
1 polymer ?
#
loop_
_entity_poly.entity_id
_entity_poly.type
_entity_poly.pdbx_seq_one_letter_code
_entity_poly.pdbx_strand_id
1 'polypeptide(L)'
;MSRDYSSISRFGLTEPFNLQIARGQIAYHESVYKFGNNAAVGDSLETIWPQGGLYSYLSAATVLKVSSSSTNDASAGTGARTVELFGLDGDYNEISETVTLNGQTAVNTTQSFLRINRMIVRSAGSGGANAGVIYAGTGTVTTGVPANIYATINGDGSNQTLMALWTVPAGYTAYLMQYDVSNGTTSNTPAVCKLSLVARPFGEVFQIKDVKSLTTGMHIENTLIVPVKFTEKTDIEARAISSSNSVTFDISAAFEIIYIKNV
;
A
#
# COMPACT_ATOMS: atom_id res chain seq x y z
N MET A 1 7.33 4.54 -37.15
CA MET A 1 7.57 3.09 -37.09
C MET A 1 7.25 2.65 -35.67
N SER A 2 6.14 1.96 -35.47
CA SER A 2 5.84 1.32 -34.18
C SER A 2 6.90 0.24 -33.95
N ARG A 3 7.76 0.40 -32.96
CA ARG A 3 8.61 -0.71 -32.52
C ARG A 3 7.68 -1.71 -31.83
N ASP A 4 7.51 -2.86 -32.44
CA ASP A 4 6.86 -4.00 -31.83
C ASP A 4 7.79 -4.48 -30.70
N TYR A 5 7.39 -4.22 -29.46
CA TYR A 5 8.15 -4.59 -28.25
C TYR A 5 7.87 -6.04 -27.81
N SER A 6 7.26 -6.85 -28.67
CA SER A 6 7.16 -8.28 -28.42
C SER A 6 8.53 -8.93 -28.61
N SER A 7 9.23 -9.29 -27.54
CA SER A 7 10.41 -10.14 -27.66
C SER A 7 9.95 -11.56 -27.99
N ILE A 8 10.53 -12.12 -29.05
CA ILE A 8 10.36 -13.53 -29.36
C ILE A 8 11.09 -14.34 -28.27
N SER A 9 10.36 -15.19 -27.56
CA SER A 9 10.97 -16.12 -26.61
C SER A 9 11.96 -17.05 -27.33
N ARG A 10 12.85 -17.73 -26.58
CA ARG A 10 13.78 -18.73 -27.12
C ARG A 10 13.12 -19.81 -27.98
N PHE A 11 11.80 -19.95 -27.89
CA PHE A 11 10.98 -20.96 -28.61
C PHE A 11 10.11 -20.34 -29.69
N GLY A 12 10.33 -19.09 -30.09
CA GLY A 12 9.53 -18.41 -31.10
C GLY A 12 8.13 -18.00 -30.65
N LEU A 13 7.82 -18.10 -29.34
CA LEU A 13 6.55 -17.65 -28.78
C LEU A 13 6.71 -16.20 -28.34
N THR A 14 5.72 -15.38 -28.61
CA THR A 14 5.64 -13.99 -28.11
C THR A 14 5.19 -13.98 -26.67
N GLU A 15 6.02 -13.50 -25.74
CA GLU A 15 5.59 -13.26 -24.37
C GLU A 15 4.75 -11.98 -24.26
N PRO A 16 3.70 -11.96 -23.45
CA PRO A 16 2.97 -10.73 -23.15
C PRO A 16 3.90 -9.65 -22.58
N PHE A 17 3.70 -8.41 -22.99
CA PHE A 17 4.55 -7.28 -22.57
C PHE A 17 4.64 -7.12 -21.04
N ASN A 18 3.50 -7.27 -20.34
CA ASN A 18 3.47 -7.16 -18.87
C ASN A 18 4.30 -8.27 -18.21
N LEU A 19 4.32 -9.48 -18.77
CA LEU A 19 5.14 -10.56 -18.23
C LEU A 19 6.63 -10.27 -18.44
N GLN A 20 7.01 -9.66 -19.57
CA GLN A 20 8.41 -9.26 -19.81
C GLN A 20 8.87 -8.19 -18.80
N ILE A 21 7.99 -7.23 -18.43
CA ILE A 21 8.28 -6.25 -17.36
C ILE A 21 8.45 -6.97 -16.03
N ALA A 22 7.50 -7.83 -15.65
CA ALA A 22 7.55 -8.58 -14.39
C ALA A 22 8.82 -9.45 -14.25
N ARG A 23 9.40 -9.89 -15.38
CA ARG A 23 10.65 -10.64 -15.47
C ARG A 23 11.91 -9.74 -15.57
N GLY A 24 11.77 -8.42 -15.53
CA GLY A 24 12.88 -7.48 -15.66
C GLY A 24 13.55 -7.47 -17.03
N GLN A 25 12.85 -7.90 -18.09
CA GLN A 25 13.40 -7.99 -19.45
C GLN A 25 13.31 -6.67 -20.23
N ILE A 26 12.48 -5.75 -19.77
CA ILE A 26 12.30 -4.43 -20.40
C ILE A 26 13.07 -3.40 -19.58
N ALA A 27 14.13 -2.87 -20.15
CA ALA A 27 14.95 -1.86 -19.48
C ALA A 27 14.10 -0.65 -19.05
N TYR A 28 14.40 -0.10 -17.87
CA TYR A 28 13.76 1.08 -17.30
C TYR A 28 12.27 0.92 -16.94
N HIS A 29 11.68 -0.26 -17.06
CA HIS A 29 10.30 -0.54 -16.70
C HIS A 29 10.26 -1.38 -15.43
N GLU A 30 9.45 -0.93 -14.49
CA GLU A 30 9.15 -1.61 -13.23
C GLU A 30 7.64 -1.73 -13.10
N SER A 31 7.18 -2.61 -12.22
CA SER A 31 5.76 -2.75 -11.92
C SER A 31 5.50 -2.85 -10.42
N VAL A 32 4.37 -2.33 -9.99
CA VAL A 32 3.90 -2.46 -8.61
C VAL A 32 2.43 -2.85 -8.60
N TYR A 33 2.11 -3.87 -7.82
CA TYR A 33 0.75 -4.22 -7.43
C TYR A 33 0.53 -3.77 -5.99
N LYS A 34 -0.40 -2.82 -5.82
CA LYS A 34 -0.78 -2.28 -4.51
C LYS A 34 -2.17 -2.72 -4.16
N PHE A 35 -2.36 -3.10 -2.92
CA PHE A 35 -3.67 -3.48 -2.40
C PHE A 35 -3.80 -3.06 -0.94
N GLY A 36 -5.03 -2.88 -0.51
CA GLY A 36 -5.35 -2.53 0.86
C GLY A 36 -6.75 -2.96 1.24
N ASN A 37 -6.99 -2.92 2.54
CA ASN A 37 -8.29 -3.20 3.12
C ASN A 37 -8.56 -2.22 4.27
N ASN A 38 -9.81 -1.78 4.36
CA ASN A 38 -10.38 -1.11 5.53
C ASN A 38 -11.68 -1.82 5.87
N ALA A 39 -11.69 -2.54 6.97
CA ALA A 39 -12.82 -3.40 7.36
C ALA A 39 -14.04 -2.63 7.90
N ALA A 40 -13.94 -1.31 8.09
CA ALA A 40 -14.98 -0.54 8.75
C ALA A 40 -15.12 0.90 8.22
N VAL A 41 -15.20 1.06 6.90
CA VAL A 41 -15.42 2.36 6.26
C VAL A 41 -16.80 2.90 6.66
N GLY A 42 -16.80 4.04 7.37
CA GLY A 42 -17.99 4.73 7.84
C GLY A 42 -18.45 5.87 6.93
N ASP A 43 -19.23 6.79 7.51
CA ASP A 43 -19.81 7.97 6.84
C ASP A 43 -18.83 9.16 6.73
N SER A 44 -17.59 8.98 7.12
CA SER A 44 -16.49 9.91 6.89
C SER A 44 -15.59 9.39 5.78
N LEU A 45 -14.93 10.29 5.04
CA LEU A 45 -14.00 9.87 3.99
C LEU A 45 -12.75 9.25 4.62
N GLU A 46 -12.41 8.04 4.21
CA GLU A 46 -11.30 7.26 4.74
C GLU A 46 -10.40 6.72 3.63
N THR A 47 -9.11 6.65 3.88
CA THR A 47 -8.15 5.91 3.04
C THR A 47 -8.37 4.40 3.24
N ILE A 48 -8.14 3.61 2.20
CA ILE A 48 -8.23 2.15 2.30
C ILE A 48 -6.93 1.60 2.89
N TRP A 49 -6.94 1.53 4.22
CA TRP A 49 -5.88 0.97 5.05
C TRP A 49 -6.44 0.55 6.43
N PRO A 50 -5.74 -0.33 7.19
CA PRO A 50 -6.32 -0.93 8.41
C PRO A 50 -6.60 0.02 9.57
N GLN A 51 -5.95 1.19 9.62
CA GLN A 51 -6.15 2.13 10.75
C GLN A 51 -7.41 2.99 10.60
N GLY A 52 -8.06 2.98 9.42
CA GLY A 52 -9.16 3.89 9.15
C GLY A 52 -8.74 5.37 9.10
N GLY A 53 -9.72 6.25 8.84
CA GLY A 53 -9.48 7.68 8.66
C GLY A 53 -8.64 8.01 7.43
N LEU A 54 -8.38 9.29 7.19
CA LEU A 54 -7.49 9.73 6.11
C LEU A 54 -6.03 9.50 6.48
N TYR A 55 -5.26 8.94 5.55
CA TYR A 55 -3.83 8.72 5.72
C TYR A 55 -3.09 10.05 5.88
N SER A 56 -2.28 10.14 6.95
CA SER A 56 -1.44 11.31 7.21
C SER A 56 -0.04 11.09 6.66
N TYR A 57 0.33 11.88 5.65
CA TYR A 57 1.66 11.82 5.05
C TYR A 57 2.70 12.53 5.91
N LEU A 58 3.91 11.96 6.01
CA LEU A 58 5.05 12.63 6.60
C LEU A 58 5.40 13.89 5.80
N SER A 59 5.66 14.99 6.47
CA SER A 59 6.07 16.26 5.86
C SER A 59 7.58 16.35 5.61
N ALA A 60 8.37 15.53 6.31
CA ALA A 60 9.82 15.41 6.16
C ALA A 60 10.25 13.97 6.44
N ALA A 61 11.34 13.54 5.80
CA ALA A 61 11.92 12.24 6.07
C ALA A 61 12.36 12.13 7.53
N THR A 62 11.98 11.04 8.18
CA THR A 62 12.25 10.83 9.61
C THR A 62 12.56 9.37 9.90
N VAL A 63 13.32 9.15 10.95
CA VAL A 63 13.56 7.83 11.54
C VAL A 63 12.26 7.33 12.14
N LEU A 64 11.87 6.12 11.80
CA LEU A 64 10.64 5.49 12.28
C LEU A 64 10.90 4.57 13.46
N LYS A 65 9.90 4.42 14.29
CA LYS A 65 9.83 3.45 15.37
C LYS A 65 9.01 2.26 14.91
N VAL A 66 9.62 1.08 14.92
CA VAL A 66 8.99 -0.18 14.55
C VAL A 66 8.75 -0.99 15.81
N SER A 67 7.52 -1.43 16.05
CA SER A 67 7.11 -2.15 17.25
C SER A 67 5.89 -3.04 16.96
N SER A 68 5.56 -3.94 17.89
CA SER A 68 4.37 -4.78 17.81
C SER A 68 3.50 -4.63 19.06
N SER A 69 2.20 -4.84 18.93
CA SER A 69 1.28 -4.97 20.07
C SER A 69 1.51 -6.26 20.89
N SER A 70 2.26 -7.22 20.33
CA SER A 70 2.58 -8.51 20.98
C SER A 70 4.05 -8.61 21.36
N THR A 71 4.33 -9.08 22.58
CA THR A 71 5.69 -9.42 23.02
C THR A 71 6.28 -10.62 22.29
N ASN A 72 5.44 -11.44 21.64
CA ASN A 72 5.87 -12.60 20.85
C ASN A 72 6.49 -12.25 19.50
N ASP A 73 6.31 -11.01 19.02
CA ASP A 73 6.96 -10.50 17.82
C ASP A 73 8.33 -9.89 18.17
N ALA A 74 9.29 -10.78 18.40
CA ALA A 74 10.64 -10.44 18.82
C ALA A 74 11.65 -11.43 18.27
N SER A 75 12.94 -11.08 18.30
CA SER A 75 14.04 -11.89 17.72
C SER A 75 14.08 -13.35 18.15
N ALA A 76 13.66 -13.65 19.38
CA ALA A 76 13.56 -15.01 19.93
C ALA A 76 12.11 -15.47 20.14
N GLY A 77 11.13 -14.66 19.69
CA GLY A 77 9.71 -14.93 19.90
C GLY A 77 9.13 -15.97 18.94
N THR A 78 7.88 -16.35 19.20
CA THR A 78 7.13 -17.30 18.36
C THR A 78 6.47 -16.62 17.16
N GLY A 79 6.24 -15.29 17.22
CA GLY A 79 5.67 -14.46 16.18
C GLY A 79 6.69 -13.97 15.17
N ALA A 80 6.44 -12.81 14.56
CA ALA A 80 7.35 -12.17 13.62
C ALA A 80 8.70 -11.82 14.29
N ARG A 81 9.80 -12.05 13.59
CA ARG A 81 11.15 -11.76 14.08
C ARG A 81 11.79 -10.59 13.36
N THR A 82 11.60 -10.53 12.05
CA THR A 82 12.09 -9.41 11.23
C THR A 82 11.00 -8.91 10.31
N VAL A 83 10.99 -7.60 10.11
CA VAL A 83 10.11 -6.93 9.17
C VAL A 83 10.95 -6.04 8.26
N GLU A 84 10.67 -6.06 6.96
CA GLU A 84 11.28 -5.16 6.00
C GLU A 84 10.29 -4.06 5.61
N LEU A 85 10.76 -2.83 5.68
CA LEU A 85 10.05 -1.62 5.26
C LEU A 85 10.54 -1.26 3.85
N PHE A 86 9.60 -0.91 2.98
CA PHE A 86 9.85 -0.36 1.65
C PHE A 86 9.22 1.01 1.58
N GLY A 87 9.96 1.99 1.12
CA GLY A 87 9.48 3.36 1.07
C GLY A 87 10.38 4.27 0.26
N LEU A 88 10.25 5.56 0.51
CA LEU A 88 11.02 6.60 -0.14
C LEU A 88 11.73 7.46 0.90
N ASP A 89 12.96 7.87 0.59
CA ASP A 89 13.75 8.83 1.38
C ASP A 89 13.25 10.28 1.17
N GLY A 90 13.98 11.26 1.72
CA GLY A 90 13.65 12.68 1.61
C GLY A 90 13.69 13.24 0.18
N ASP A 91 14.43 12.61 -0.69
CA ASP A 91 14.56 12.96 -2.11
C ASP A 91 13.60 12.15 -3.01
N TYR A 92 12.77 11.30 -2.40
CA TYR A 92 11.86 10.37 -3.07
C TYR A 92 12.56 9.22 -3.82
N ASN A 93 13.80 8.88 -3.46
CA ASN A 93 14.44 7.66 -3.95
C ASN A 93 13.90 6.44 -3.19
N GLU A 94 13.80 5.31 -3.87
CA GLU A 94 13.38 4.05 -3.26
C GLU A 94 14.44 3.56 -2.26
N ILE A 95 13.98 3.24 -1.05
CA ILE A 95 14.81 2.68 0.03
C ILE A 95 14.08 1.51 0.69
N SER A 96 14.85 0.58 1.23
CA SER A 96 14.33 -0.47 2.10
C SER A 96 15.24 -0.70 3.30
N GLU A 97 14.65 -1.19 4.39
CA GLU A 97 15.39 -1.56 5.60
C GLU A 97 14.71 -2.73 6.31
N THR A 98 15.51 -3.72 6.70
CA THR A 98 15.04 -4.81 7.55
C THR A 98 15.32 -4.51 9.01
N VAL A 99 14.28 -4.52 9.82
CA VAL A 99 14.33 -4.28 11.27
C VAL A 99 14.08 -5.59 12.02
N THR A 100 14.91 -5.89 13.02
CA THR A 100 14.66 -6.98 13.96
C THR A 100 13.73 -6.49 15.06
N LEU A 101 12.58 -7.14 15.23
CA LEU A 101 11.55 -6.76 16.21
C LEU A 101 11.98 -7.05 17.65
N ASN A 102 11.48 -6.25 18.58
CA ASN A 102 11.67 -6.38 20.01
C ASN A 102 10.32 -6.29 20.78
N GLY A 103 9.30 -6.95 20.24
CA GLY A 103 7.97 -6.96 20.83
C GLY A 103 7.37 -5.55 20.92
N GLN A 104 6.90 -5.22 22.11
CA GLN A 104 6.30 -3.90 22.40
C GLN A 104 7.33 -2.78 22.58
N THR A 105 8.62 -3.11 22.68
CA THR A 105 9.70 -2.12 22.70
C THR A 105 10.06 -1.72 21.28
N ALA A 106 9.96 -0.43 20.99
CA ALA A 106 10.25 0.09 19.66
C ALA A 106 11.73 -0.04 19.30
N VAL A 107 11.99 -0.40 18.06
CA VAL A 107 13.32 -0.35 17.41
C VAL A 107 13.28 0.75 16.37
N ASN A 108 14.25 1.65 16.39
CA ASN A 108 14.36 2.71 15.40
C ASN A 108 14.93 2.18 14.09
N THR A 109 14.41 2.68 12.96
CA THR A 109 15.09 2.51 11.66
C THR A 109 16.41 3.29 11.66
N THR A 110 17.34 2.86 10.85
CA THR A 110 18.61 3.60 10.59
C THR A 110 18.43 4.61 9.47
N GLN A 111 17.58 4.28 8.50
CA GLN A 111 17.21 5.18 7.42
C GLN A 111 16.03 6.07 7.81
N SER A 112 15.96 7.25 7.17
CA SER A 112 14.84 8.18 7.32
C SER A 112 13.88 8.01 6.15
N PHE A 113 12.61 7.75 6.45
CA PHE A 113 11.55 7.55 5.47
C PHE A 113 10.67 8.81 5.36
N LEU A 114 10.39 9.25 4.14
CA LEU A 114 9.38 10.25 3.81
C LEU A 114 8.05 9.59 3.44
N ARG A 115 8.11 8.39 2.85
CA ARG A 115 6.96 7.55 2.50
C ARG A 115 7.22 6.11 2.90
N ILE A 116 6.15 5.43 3.34
CA ILE A 116 6.19 3.98 3.52
C ILE A 116 5.19 3.39 2.56
N ASN A 117 5.69 2.64 1.60
CA ASN A 117 4.86 2.00 0.59
C ASN A 117 4.40 0.60 1.02
N ARG A 118 5.22 -0.12 1.80
CA ARG A 118 4.92 -1.49 2.24
C ARG A 118 5.77 -1.89 3.45
N MET A 119 5.23 -2.78 4.28
CA MET A 119 6.00 -3.59 5.22
C MET A 119 5.68 -5.06 4.99
N ILE A 120 6.69 -5.94 5.15
CA ILE A 120 6.56 -7.39 5.00
C ILE A 120 7.33 -8.08 6.12
N VAL A 121 6.72 -9.07 6.78
CA VAL A 121 7.42 -9.98 7.68
C VAL A 121 8.35 -10.87 6.88
N ARG A 122 9.65 -10.82 7.17
CA ARG A 122 10.67 -11.61 6.47
C ARG A 122 11.01 -12.90 7.16
N SER A 123 10.87 -12.94 8.49
CA SER A 123 11.05 -14.16 9.27
C SER A 123 10.12 -14.19 10.47
N ALA A 124 9.67 -15.37 10.83
CA ALA A 124 8.85 -15.63 12.01
C ALA A 124 9.39 -16.81 12.81
N GLY A 125 8.96 -16.91 14.05
CA GLY A 125 9.22 -18.06 14.90
C GLY A 125 8.26 -19.24 14.61
N SER A 126 8.04 -20.09 15.61
CA SER A 126 7.22 -21.30 15.47
C SER A 126 5.75 -21.04 15.13
N GLY A 127 5.24 -19.81 15.34
CA GLY A 127 3.89 -19.41 14.95
C GLY A 127 3.72 -19.19 13.44
N GLY A 128 4.81 -19.05 12.66
CA GLY A 128 4.78 -18.90 11.20
C GLY A 128 4.26 -17.55 10.70
N ALA A 129 3.82 -16.65 11.59
CA ALA A 129 3.23 -15.37 11.28
C ALA A 129 3.45 -14.35 12.39
N ASN A 130 3.09 -13.08 12.17
CA ASN A 130 3.04 -12.09 13.24
C ASN A 130 1.96 -12.41 14.26
N ALA A 131 2.29 -12.24 15.55
CA ALA A 131 1.41 -12.57 16.67
C ALA A 131 0.55 -11.38 17.13
N GLY A 132 0.94 -10.17 16.77
CA GLY A 132 0.22 -8.93 17.05
C GLY A 132 0.25 -7.99 15.86
N VAL A 133 -0.35 -6.82 16.01
CA VAL A 133 -0.27 -5.76 15.01
C VAL A 133 1.14 -5.17 15.04
N ILE A 134 1.82 -5.13 13.89
CA ILE A 134 3.13 -4.49 13.75
C ILE A 134 2.92 -3.08 13.21
N TYR A 135 3.61 -2.12 13.80
CA TYR A 135 3.51 -0.71 13.47
C TYR A 135 4.85 -0.14 13.01
N ALA A 136 4.79 0.80 12.08
CA ALA A 136 5.84 1.77 11.84
C ALA A 136 5.27 3.18 12.05
N GLY A 137 5.91 3.97 12.92
CA GLY A 137 5.35 5.23 13.35
C GLY A 137 6.36 6.17 14.00
N THR A 138 5.86 7.24 14.62
CA THR A 138 6.66 8.22 15.36
C THR A 138 5.99 8.60 16.69
N GLY A 139 6.68 9.37 17.49
CA GLY A 139 6.18 9.80 18.80
C GLY A 139 6.43 8.79 19.91
N THR A 140 5.72 8.92 21.02
CA THR A 140 5.79 7.99 22.14
C THR A 140 5.17 6.65 21.77
N VAL A 141 5.82 5.55 22.14
CA VAL A 141 5.27 4.20 21.98
C VAL A 141 4.73 3.72 23.32
N THR A 142 3.45 3.34 23.34
CA THR A 142 2.78 2.83 24.53
C THR A 142 2.24 1.43 24.24
N THR A 143 2.69 0.43 24.98
CA THR A 143 2.29 -0.98 24.79
C THR A 143 2.45 -1.43 23.33
N GLY A 144 3.54 -0.99 22.70
CA GLY A 144 3.87 -1.31 21.32
C GLY A 144 3.16 -0.47 20.25
N VAL A 145 2.34 0.52 20.62
CA VAL A 145 1.60 1.37 19.67
C VAL A 145 2.23 2.77 19.63
N PRO A 146 2.76 3.22 18.47
CA PRO A 146 3.26 4.59 18.29
C PRO A 146 2.13 5.63 18.31
N ALA A 147 2.42 6.84 18.79
CA ALA A 147 1.45 7.93 18.80
C ALA A 147 0.98 8.37 17.40
N ASN A 148 1.88 8.32 16.42
CA ASN A 148 1.54 8.56 15.01
C ASN A 148 1.93 7.32 14.21
N ILE A 149 0.99 6.77 13.45
CA ILE A 149 1.13 5.52 12.71
C ILE A 149 1.18 5.85 11.21
N TYR A 150 2.14 5.27 10.49
CA TYR A 150 2.30 5.44 9.05
C TYR A 150 2.21 4.12 8.28
N ALA A 151 2.38 2.98 8.94
CA ALA A 151 2.10 1.68 8.35
C ALA A 151 1.76 0.65 9.44
N THR A 152 0.88 -0.32 9.07
CA THR A 152 0.51 -1.44 9.96
C THR A 152 0.44 -2.74 9.20
N ILE A 153 0.85 -3.83 9.89
CA ILE A 153 0.52 -5.20 9.52
C ILE A 153 -0.49 -5.70 10.55
N ASN A 154 -1.65 -6.16 10.11
CA ASN A 154 -2.69 -6.65 11.02
C ASN A 154 -2.22 -7.85 11.85
N GLY A 155 -2.79 -7.99 13.06
CA GLY A 155 -2.48 -9.11 13.97
C GLY A 155 -3.18 -10.44 13.64
N ASP A 156 -3.65 -10.58 12.42
CA ASP A 156 -4.39 -11.74 11.89
C ASP A 156 -3.50 -12.73 11.13
N GLY A 157 -2.18 -12.53 11.15
CA GLY A 157 -1.23 -13.33 10.40
C GLY A 157 -1.05 -12.92 8.93
N SER A 158 -1.51 -11.74 8.54
CA SER A 158 -1.38 -11.22 7.16
C SER A 158 0.08 -11.11 6.71
N ASN A 159 1.02 -10.93 7.63
CA ASN A 159 2.46 -10.81 7.38
C ASN A 159 2.88 -9.66 6.44
N GLN A 160 1.95 -8.79 6.04
CA GLN A 160 2.24 -7.62 5.23
C GLN A 160 1.18 -6.52 5.40
N THR A 161 1.53 -5.31 5.00
CA THR A 161 0.60 -4.17 5.02
C THR A 161 -0.52 -4.32 4.00
N LEU A 162 -1.74 -3.94 4.40
CA LEU A 162 -2.92 -3.85 3.56
C LEU A 162 -3.26 -2.38 3.31
N MET A 163 -2.39 -1.67 2.59
CA MET A 163 -2.48 -0.22 2.37
C MET A 163 -2.58 0.08 0.87
N ALA A 164 -3.76 0.50 0.39
CA ALA A 164 -3.99 0.86 -1.01
C ALA A 164 -3.51 2.29 -1.28
N LEU A 165 -2.24 2.54 -1.06
CA LEU A 165 -1.56 3.80 -1.33
C LEU A 165 -0.12 3.57 -1.80
N TRP A 166 0.38 4.48 -2.64
CA TRP A 166 1.73 4.42 -3.18
C TRP A 166 2.16 5.80 -3.68
N THR A 167 3.45 6.07 -3.66
CA THR A 167 4.02 7.32 -4.17
C THR A 167 5.00 7.00 -5.28
N VAL A 168 4.89 7.72 -6.40
CA VAL A 168 5.79 7.57 -7.55
C VAL A 168 7.20 8.02 -7.16
N PRO A 169 8.25 7.18 -7.31
CA PRO A 169 9.62 7.57 -7.01
C PRO A 169 10.12 8.75 -7.86
N ALA A 170 11.13 9.46 -7.37
CA ALA A 170 11.81 10.48 -8.15
C ALA A 170 12.46 9.87 -9.40
N GLY A 171 12.43 10.60 -10.52
CA GLY A 171 12.99 10.13 -11.78
C GLY A 171 12.13 9.09 -12.50
N TYR A 172 10.88 8.86 -12.07
CA TYR A 172 9.96 7.93 -12.73
C TYR A 172 8.64 8.60 -13.15
N THR A 173 8.06 8.05 -14.19
CA THR A 173 6.67 8.32 -14.60
C THR A 173 5.87 7.04 -14.45
N ALA A 174 4.73 7.11 -13.76
CA ALA A 174 3.88 5.96 -13.50
C ALA A 174 2.63 5.96 -14.38
N TYR A 175 2.15 4.78 -14.70
CA TYR A 175 0.98 4.52 -15.53
C TYR A 175 0.08 3.51 -14.82
N LEU A 176 -1.09 3.95 -14.39
CA LEU A 176 -2.12 3.08 -13.85
C LEU A 176 -2.70 2.23 -14.97
N MET A 177 -2.58 0.92 -14.86
CA MET A 177 -3.03 -0.05 -15.86
C MET A 177 -4.41 -0.59 -15.51
N GLN A 178 -4.63 -0.89 -14.24
CA GLN A 178 -5.85 -1.51 -13.74
C GLN A 178 -6.07 -1.10 -12.29
N TYR A 179 -7.32 -1.06 -11.88
CA TYR A 179 -7.67 -1.10 -10.47
C TYR A 179 -8.94 -1.92 -10.27
N ASP A 180 -9.04 -2.54 -9.12
CA ASP A 180 -10.18 -3.30 -8.71
C ASP A 180 -10.63 -2.91 -7.30
N VAL A 181 -11.88 -3.15 -7.00
CA VAL A 181 -12.49 -2.85 -5.72
C VAL A 181 -13.62 -3.81 -5.43
N SER A 182 -13.68 -4.25 -4.19
CA SER A 182 -14.81 -5.04 -3.67
C SER A 182 -15.28 -4.48 -2.35
N ASN A 183 -16.55 -4.71 -2.04
CA ASN A 183 -17.11 -4.33 -0.77
C ASN A 183 -17.97 -5.43 -0.16
N GLY A 184 -18.02 -5.44 1.17
CA GLY A 184 -18.94 -6.24 1.97
C GLY A 184 -19.52 -5.43 3.10
N THR A 185 -20.67 -5.86 3.63
CA THR A 185 -21.24 -5.38 4.89
C THR A 185 -22.12 -6.46 5.48
N THR A 186 -22.21 -6.50 6.79
CA THR A 186 -23.17 -7.37 7.52
C THR A 186 -24.51 -6.67 7.76
N SER A 187 -24.64 -5.40 7.39
CA SER A 187 -25.87 -4.63 7.57
C SER A 187 -26.91 -4.98 6.50
N ASN A 188 -28.16 -5.14 6.92
CA ASN A 188 -29.31 -5.27 6.03
C ASN A 188 -29.90 -3.90 5.63
N THR A 189 -29.37 -2.79 6.15
CA THR A 189 -29.83 -1.44 5.78
C THR A 189 -29.26 -1.08 4.42
N PRO A 190 -30.07 -0.64 3.45
CA PRO A 190 -29.58 -0.21 2.15
C PRO A 190 -28.63 0.98 2.29
N ALA A 191 -27.43 0.85 1.73
CA ALA A 191 -26.44 1.91 1.67
C ALA A 191 -25.59 1.75 0.42
N VAL A 192 -24.92 2.82 0.01
CA VAL A 192 -23.96 2.85 -1.09
C VAL A 192 -22.59 3.23 -0.52
N CYS A 193 -21.59 2.47 -0.88
CA CYS A 193 -20.21 2.87 -0.65
C CYS A 193 -19.68 3.57 -1.90
N LYS A 194 -19.14 4.78 -1.72
CA LYS A 194 -18.46 5.51 -2.78
C LYS A 194 -16.97 5.35 -2.61
N LEU A 195 -16.32 4.74 -3.61
CA LEU A 195 -14.87 4.63 -3.66
C LEU A 195 -14.30 5.62 -4.67
N SER A 196 -13.21 6.28 -4.31
CA SER A 196 -12.49 7.21 -5.18
C SER A 196 -11.02 6.81 -5.26
N LEU A 197 -10.50 6.73 -6.48
CA LEU A 197 -9.05 6.77 -6.68
C LEU A 197 -8.64 8.23 -6.74
N VAL A 198 -7.71 8.63 -5.90
CA VAL A 198 -7.23 10.01 -5.82
C VAL A 198 -5.72 10.05 -6.00
N ALA A 199 -5.24 11.16 -6.54
CA ALA A 199 -3.80 11.41 -6.68
C ALA A 199 -3.47 12.86 -6.37
N ARG A 200 -2.30 13.07 -5.78
CA ARG A 200 -1.75 14.37 -5.45
C ARG A 200 -0.39 14.52 -6.13
N PRO A 201 -0.28 15.26 -7.25
CA PRO A 201 1.00 15.64 -7.82
C PRO A 201 1.83 16.42 -6.80
N PHE A 202 3.15 16.38 -6.95
CA PHE A 202 4.05 17.05 -6.02
C PHE A 202 3.75 18.56 -5.92
N GLY A 203 3.56 19.03 -4.69
CA GLY A 203 3.24 20.42 -4.41
C GLY A 203 1.76 20.82 -4.63
N GLU A 204 0.89 19.87 -4.99
CA GLU A 204 -0.53 20.10 -5.24
C GLU A 204 -1.43 19.53 -4.15
N VAL A 205 -2.75 19.54 -4.41
CA VAL A 205 -3.78 18.92 -3.58
C VAL A 205 -4.27 17.62 -4.19
N PHE A 206 -4.91 16.75 -3.40
CA PHE A 206 -5.53 15.53 -3.91
C PHE A 206 -6.67 15.84 -4.88
N GLN A 207 -6.61 15.21 -6.03
CA GLN A 207 -7.60 15.27 -7.09
C GLN A 207 -8.19 13.90 -7.34
N ILE A 208 -9.50 13.82 -7.56
CA ILE A 208 -10.17 12.58 -7.92
C ILE A 208 -9.76 12.20 -9.35
N LYS A 209 -9.32 10.97 -9.54
CA LYS A 209 -8.96 10.39 -10.84
C LYS A 209 -10.03 9.42 -11.34
N ASP A 210 -10.77 8.76 -10.43
CA ASP A 210 -11.93 7.95 -10.75
C ASP A 210 -12.84 7.81 -9.51
N VAL A 211 -14.12 7.53 -9.75
CA VAL A 211 -15.15 7.30 -8.71
C VAL A 211 -16.02 6.11 -9.09
N LYS A 212 -16.25 5.21 -8.14
CA LYS A 212 -17.20 4.11 -8.24
C LYS A 212 -18.21 4.20 -7.11
N SER A 213 -19.46 3.88 -7.41
CA SER A 213 -20.52 3.71 -6.41
C SER A 213 -20.89 2.23 -6.37
N LEU A 214 -20.78 1.65 -5.20
CA LEU A 214 -20.94 0.22 -4.95
C LEU A 214 -22.09 -0.01 -3.99
N THR A 215 -23.03 -0.85 -4.36
CA THR A 215 -23.96 -1.47 -3.41
C THR A 215 -23.31 -2.68 -2.77
N THR A 216 -23.91 -3.20 -1.70
CA THR A 216 -23.37 -4.37 -0.97
C THR A 216 -23.05 -5.55 -1.88
N GLY A 217 -21.88 -6.15 -1.67
CA GLY A 217 -21.44 -7.36 -2.37
C GLY A 217 -20.96 -7.13 -3.81
N MET A 218 -20.74 -5.88 -4.22
CA MET A 218 -20.21 -5.59 -5.54
C MET A 218 -18.68 -5.73 -5.60
N HIS A 219 -18.23 -6.23 -6.73
CA HIS A 219 -16.84 -6.19 -7.17
C HIS A 219 -16.78 -5.51 -8.54
N ILE A 220 -15.85 -4.60 -8.70
CA ILE A 220 -15.58 -3.91 -9.96
C ILE A 220 -14.09 -4.07 -10.27
N GLU A 221 -13.80 -4.70 -11.39
CA GLU A 221 -12.48 -4.71 -12.01
C GLU A 221 -12.50 -3.73 -13.19
N ASN A 222 -11.52 -2.84 -13.25
CA ASN A 222 -11.43 -1.82 -14.29
C ASN A 222 -10.05 -1.78 -14.92
N THR A 223 -9.90 -2.49 -16.04
CA THR A 223 -8.72 -2.41 -16.90
C THR A 223 -8.83 -1.17 -17.79
N LEU A 224 -7.81 -0.31 -17.74
CA LEU A 224 -7.79 0.94 -18.49
C LEU A 224 -7.24 0.73 -19.90
N ILE A 225 -8.06 0.98 -20.92
CA ILE A 225 -7.63 0.94 -22.33
C ILE A 225 -6.52 1.97 -22.58
N VAL A 226 -6.66 3.15 -22.00
CA VAL A 226 -5.63 4.19 -21.96
C VAL A 226 -5.21 4.39 -20.50
N PRO A 227 -3.96 4.06 -20.14
CA PRO A 227 -3.48 4.20 -18.78
C PRO A 227 -3.51 5.65 -18.29
N VAL A 228 -3.81 5.86 -17.01
CA VAL A 228 -3.70 7.18 -16.39
C VAL A 228 -2.25 7.43 -16.00
N LYS A 229 -1.70 8.55 -16.50
CA LYS A 229 -0.32 8.97 -16.23
C LYS A 229 -0.21 9.75 -14.93
N PHE A 230 0.83 9.44 -14.14
CA PHE A 230 1.25 10.18 -12.95
C PHE A 230 2.73 10.56 -13.08
N THR A 231 3.04 11.80 -12.77
CA THR A 231 4.42 12.29 -12.73
C THR A 231 5.14 11.79 -11.47
N GLU A 232 6.47 11.92 -11.44
CA GLU A 232 7.25 11.63 -10.23
C GLU A 232 6.69 12.32 -8.99
N LYS A 233 6.94 11.74 -7.82
CA LYS A 233 6.55 12.27 -6.50
C LYS A 233 5.04 12.44 -6.30
N THR A 234 4.21 11.88 -7.19
CA THR A 234 2.76 11.87 -7.03
C THR A 234 2.35 10.83 -5.99
N ASP A 235 1.61 11.26 -4.97
CA ASP A 235 0.94 10.36 -4.03
C ASP A 235 -0.38 9.85 -4.65
N ILE A 236 -0.60 8.54 -4.61
CA ILE A 236 -1.79 7.86 -5.15
C ILE A 236 -2.43 7.06 -4.02
N GLU A 237 -3.74 7.14 -3.83
CA GLU A 237 -4.45 6.34 -2.84
C GLU A 237 -5.91 6.06 -3.22
N ALA A 238 -6.43 4.95 -2.71
CA ALA A 238 -7.86 4.65 -2.74
C ALA A 238 -8.51 5.18 -1.46
N ARG A 239 -9.67 5.87 -1.61
CA ARG A 239 -10.49 6.39 -0.50
C ARG A 239 -11.93 5.94 -0.65
N ALA A 240 -12.60 5.72 0.46
CA ALA A 240 -14.01 5.37 0.44
C ALA A 240 -14.82 6.12 1.51
N ILE A 241 -16.13 6.13 1.32
CA ILE A 241 -17.11 6.72 2.24
C ILE A 241 -18.45 5.98 2.10
N SER A 242 -19.07 5.63 3.22
CA SER A 242 -20.45 5.13 3.25
C SER A 242 -21.45 6.28 3.08
N SER A 243 -22.54 6.05 2.38
CA SER A 243 -23.68 7.00 2.31
C SER A 243 -24.55 7.03 3.56
N SER A 244 -24.24 6.20 4.55
CA SER A 244 -25.04 6.02 5.76
C SER A 244 -24.16 6.02 7.00
N ASN A 245 -24.57 6.73 8.04
CA ASN A 245 -23.91 6.77 9.35
C ASN A 245 -24.17 5.51 10.20
N SER A 246 -25.03 4.61 9.75
CA SER A 246 -25.39 3.36 10.44
C SER A 246 -24.90 2.12 9.72
N VAL A 247 -24.21 2.27 8.59
CA VAL A 247 -23.69 1.16 7.79
C VAL A 247 -22.20 1.35 7.54
N THR A 248 -21.40 0.41 8.02
CA THR A 248 -20.00 0.32 7.68
C THR A 248 -19.77 -0.71 6.59
N PHE A 249 -18.77 -0.46 5.75
CA PHE A 249 -18.36 -1.38 4.70
C PHE A 249 -16.95 -1.90 4.95
N ASP A 250 -16.75 -3.19 4.71
CA ASP A 250 -15.45 -3.78 4.51
C ASP A 250 -15.03 -3.57 3.04
N ILE A 251 -14.03 -2.76 2.81
CA ILE A 251 -13.58 -2.37 1.47
C ILE A 251 -12.18 -2.90 1.23
N SER A 252 -12.04 -3.67 0.15
CA SER A 252 -10.74 -4.00 -0.43
C SER A 252 -10.55 -3.25 -1.74
N ALA A 253 -9.37 -2.68 -1.93
CA ALA A 253 -8.99 -2.01 -3.17
C ALA A 253 -7.59 -2.44 -3.59
N ALA A 254 -7.40 -2.62 -4.90
CA ALA A 254 -6.09 -2.87 -5.48
C ALA A 254 -5.88 -2.06 -6.76
N PHE A 255 -4.63 -1.81 -7.12
CA PHE A 255 -4.28 -1.18 -8.38
C PHE A 255 -2.91 -1.65 -8.89
N GLU A 256 -2.81 -1.75 -10.21
CA GLU A 256 -1.60 -2.12 -10.93
C GLU A 256 -1.01 -0.91 -11.63
N ILE A 257 0.27 -0.71 -11.45
CA ILE A 257 1.03 0.38 -12.05
C ILE A 257 2.27 -0.19 -12.74
N ILE A 258 2.52 0.28 -13.95
CA ILE A 258 3.84 0.22 -14.57
C ILE A 258 4.48 1.60 -14.39
N TYR A 259 5.73 1.64 -13.90
CA TYR A 259 6.44 2.89 -13.80
C TYR A 259 7.76 2.82 -14.55
N ILE A 260 8.10 3.90 -15.22
CA ILE A 260 9.16 3.95 -16.23
C ILE A 260 10.13 5.05 -15.83
N LYS A 261 11.42 4.71 -15.78
CA LYS A 261 12.47 5.67 -15.47
C LYS A 261 12.55 6.74 -16.56
N ASN A 262 12.53 7.99 -16.16
CA ASN A 262 12.72 9.13 -17.06
C ASN A 262 14.18 9.13 -17.54
N VAL A 263 14.39 9.13 -18.87
CA VAL A 263 15.72 9.07 -19.51
C VAL A 263 16.04 10.41 -20.15
#